data_a1d29400193e5191fe8e638541bc96f0
#
_entry.id   a1d29400193e5191fe8e638541bc96f0
#
_cell.length_a   1.000
_cell.length_b   1.000
_cell.length_c   1.000
_cell.angle_alpha   90.00
_cell.angle_beta   90.00
_cell.angle_gamma   90.00
#
_symmetry.space_group_name_H-M   'P 1'
#
loop_
_entity.id
_entity.type
_entity.pdbx_description
1 polymer ?
#
loop_
_entity_poly.entity_id
_entity_poly.type
_entity_poly.pdbx_seq_one_letter_code
_entity_poly.pdbx_strand_id
1 'polypeptide(L)'
;MKYFASIDQGTTSSRFIVFDEKGKVIAEHQQELKQHLPNEVSVEHDPIEIWESVKNCIEEVDKNFPINQLSSIGITNQRETTLAWSKSTGEPLHNALVWQDTRTQDICDELKQLNELSEEFSKTGLPIATYFSISKILWLLRNVKEVQNSR
;
A
#
# COMPACT_ATOMS: atom_id res chain seq x y z
N MET A 1 -17.78 26.91 -8.68
CA MET A 1 -16.44 26.58 -8.15
C MET A 1 -16.32 25.07 -8.15
N LYS A 2 -15.24 24.50 -8.68
CA LYS A 2 -15.01 23.04 -8.69
C LYS A 2 -14.09 22.68 -7.53
N TYR A 3 -14.35 21.51 -6.93
CA TYR A 3 -13.54 20.97 -5.86
C TYR A 3 -13.00 19.59 -6.25
N PHE A 4 -11.80 19.30 -5.82
CA PHE A 4 -11.07 18.06 -6.09
C PHE A 4 -10.55 17.54 -4.76
N ALA A 5 -10.42 16.23 -4.63
CA ALA A 5 -9.82 15.67 -3.45
C ALA A 5 -8.66 14.70 -3.80
N SER A 6 -7.82 14.48 -2.81
CA SER A 6 -6.76 13.47 -2.84
C SER A 6 -6.85 12.58 -1.62
N ILE A 7 -6.82 11.26 -1.84
CA ILE A 7 -6.50 10.27 -0.82
C ILE A 7 -5.00 10.03 -0.91
N ASP A 8 -4.25 10.41 0.12
CA ASP A 8 -2.82 10.12 0.25
C ASP A 8 -2.64 9.02 1.31
N GLN A 9 -2.59 7.78 0.83
CA GLN A 9 -2.37 6.62 1.68
C GLN A 9 -0.86 6.37 1.80
N GLY A 10 -0.22 7.00 2.77
CA GLY A 10 1.21 6.93 3.04
C GLY A 10 1.61 5.76 3.95
N THR A 11 2.91 5.63 4.22
CA THR A 11 3.45 4.56 5.09
C THR A 11 3.14 4.80 6.56
N THR A 12 3.16 6.05 7.01
CA THR A 12 2.98 6.40 8.43
C THR A 12 1.60 6.99 8.74
N SER A 13 0.84 7.35 7.71
CA SER A 13 -0.47 7.98 7.86
C SER A 13 -1.29 7.88 6.58
N SER A 14 -2.59 7.96 6.72
CA SER A 14 -3.53 8.25 5.63
C SER A 14 -4.00 9.69 5.75
N ARG A 15 -4.20 10.35 4.60
CA ARG A 15 -4.69 11.74 4.55
C ARG A 15 -5.76 11.88 3.47
N PHE A 16 -6.77 12.68 3.75
CA PHE A 16 -7.75 13.13 2.77
C PHE A 16 -7.73 14.65 2.71
N ILE A 17 -7.52 15.20 1.51
CA ILE A 17 -7.34 16.63 1.30
C ILE A 17 -8.30 17.09 0.21
N VAL A 18 -9.02 18.20 0.45
CA VAL A 18 -9.88 18.85 -0.53
C VAL A 18 -9.26 20.16 -0.99
N PHE A 19 -9.25 20.37 -2.30
CA PHE A 19 -8.71 21.57 -2.96
C PHE A 19 -9.81 22.28 -3.77
N ASP A 20 -9.69 23.59 -3.89
CA ASP A 20 -10.43 24.35 -4.90
C ASP A 20 -9.74 24.26 -6.29
N GLU A 21 -10.36 24.87 -7.30
CA GLU A 21 -9.85 24.91 -8.68
C GLU A 21 -8.53 25.67 -8.85
N LYS A 22 -8.07 26.38 -7.81
CA LYS A 22 -6.78 27.11 -7.76
C LYS A 22 -5.70 26.33 -6.99
N GLY A 23 -6.02 25.12 -6.48
CA GLY A 23 -5.11 24.30 -5.69
C GLY A 23 -4.99 24.72 -4.22
N LYS A 24 -5.87 25.63 -3.74
CA LYS A 24 -5.91 25.99 -2.33
C LYS A 24 -6.59 24.85 -1.53
N VAL A 25 -5.96 24.45 -0.42
CA VAL A 25 -6.56 23.50 0.54
C VAL A 25 -7.77 24.14 1.20
N ILE A 26 -8.91 23.46 1.14
CA ILE A 26 -10.19 23.85 1.71
C ILE A 26 -10.48 23.10 2.99
N ALA A 27 -10.22 21.80 3.00
CA ALA A 27 -10.37 20.93 4.17
C ALA A 27 -9.37 19.79 4.08
N GLU A 28 -8.91 19.30 5.21
CA GLU A 28 -8.05 18.11 5.31
C GLU A 28 -8.22 17.41 6.64
N HIS A 29 -7.95 16.11 6.63
CA HIS A 29 -7.77 15.32 7.83
C HIS A 29 -6.68 14.27 7.60
N GLN A 30 -5.91 13.96 8.65
CA GLN A 30 -4.84 12.97 8.64
C GLN A 30 -4.98 12.07 9.86
N GLN A 31 -4.75 10.76 9.66
CA GLN A 31 -4.71 9.76 10.70
C GLN A 31 -3.42 8.95 10.59
N GLU A 32 -2.70 8.80 11.69
CA GLU A 32 -1.51 7.95 11.77
C GLU A 32 -1.87 6.47 11.65
N LEU A 33 -0.94 5.71 11.04
CA LEU A 33 -1.01 4.25 10.90
C LEU A 33 0.00 3.60 11.84
N LYS A 34 -0.42 2.52 12.48
CA LYS A 34 0.46 1.69 13.29
C LYS A 34 1.28 0.77 12.40
N GLN A 35 2.60 0.77 12.60
CA GLN A 35 3.48 -0.24 12.02
C GLN A 35 3.61 -1.42 12.98
N HIS A 36 3.45 -2.63 12.47
CA HIS A 36 3.68 -3.87 13.20
C HIS A 36 5.07 -4.39 12.85
N LEU A 37 5.89 -4.62 13.87
CA LEU A 37 7.28 -5.09 13.73
C LEU A 37 7.41 -6.47 14.40
N PRO A 38 6.98 -7.57 13.74
CA PRO A 38 7.02 -8.90 14.33
C PRO A 38 8.43 -9.35 14.73
N ASN A 39 9.44 -8.89 14.02
CA ASN A 39 10.86 -9.10 14.30
C ASN A 39 11.71 -8.01 13.65
N GLU A 40 13.05 -8.12 13.73
CA GLU A 40 14.00 -7.09 13.26
C GLU A 40 13.98 -6.82 11.75
N VAL A 41 13.53 -7.79 10.93
CA VAL A 41 13.51 -7.69 9.46
C VAL A 41 12.11 -7.50 8.89
N SER A 42 11.08 -7.57 9.73
CA SER A 42 9.68 -7.58 9.32
C SER A 42 9.00 -6.26 9.61
N VAL A 43 8.36 -5.68 8.60
CA VAL A 43 7.53 -4.47 8.72
C VAL A 43 6.18 -4.74 8.06
N GLU A 44 5.11 -4.68 8.84
CA GLU A 44 3.76 -5.01 8.39
C GLU A 44 2.76 -3.90 8.73
N HIS A 45 1.70 -3.82 7.93
CA HIS A 45 0.48 -3.10 8.26
C HIS A 45 -0.72 -4.03 8.23
N ASP A 46 -1.67 -3.80 9.14
CA ASP A 46 -3.00 -4.40 9.03
C ASP A 46 -3.77 -3.71 7.89
N PRO A 47 -4.21 -4.45 6.85
CA PRO A 47 -4.95 -3.88 5.74
C PRO A 47 -6.29 -3.26 6.14
N ILE A 48 -6.92 -3.79 7.21
CA ILE A 48 -8.18 -3.24 7.72
C ILE A 48 -7.93 -1.90 8.41
N GLU A 49 -6.84 -1.78 9.20
CA GLU A 49 -6.44 -0.48 9.78
C GLU A 49 -6.18 0.58 8.69
N ILE A 50 -5.52 0.20 7.58
CA ILE A 50 -5.31 1.09 6.42
C ILE A 50 -6.66 1.56 5.87
N TRP A 51 -7.58 0.64 5.60
CA TRP A 51 -8.89 0.94 5.05
C TRP A 51 -9.72 1.85 5.98
N GLU A 52 -9.79 1.51 7.25
CA GLU A 52 -10.52 2.29 8.25
C GLU A 52 -9.91 3.69 8.43
N SER A 53 -8.58 3.84 8.37
CA SER A 53 -7.95 5.16 8.46
C SER A 53 -8.32 6.07 7.28
N VAL A 54 -8.43 5.52 6.07
CA VAL A 54 -8.89 6.27 4.89
C VAL A 54 -10.35 6.69 5.04
N LYS A 55 -11.22 5.77 5.46
CA LYS A 55 -12.64 6.07 5.73
C LYS A 55 -12.78 7.19 6.77
N ASN A 56 -12.09 7.05 7.89
CA ASN A 56 -12.13 8.05 8.96
C ASN A 56 -11.67 9.43 8.48
N CYS A 57 -10.61 9.48 7.65
CA CYS A 57 -10.16 10.76 7.08
C CYS A 57 -11.24 11.40 6.19
N ILE A 58 -11.95 10.61 5.40
CA ILE A 58 -13.05 11.10 4.55
C ILE A 58 -14.22 11.58 5.41
N GLU A 59 -14.63 10.79 6.41
CA GLU A 59 -15.74 11.12 7.32
C GLU A 59 -15.47 12.39 8.13
N GLU A 60 -14.23 12.57 8.63
CA GLU A 60 -13.86 13.80 9.36
C GLU A 60 -13.90 15.05 8.47
N VAL A 61 -13.48 14.92 7.22
CA VAL A 61 -13.59 16.04 6.26
C VAL A 61 -15.04 16.32 5.91
N ASP A 62 -15.89 15.27 5.72
CA ASP A 62 -17.31 15.43 5.34
C ASP A 62 -18.11 16.20 6.38
N LYS A 63 -17.73 16.18 7.66
CA LYS A 63 -18.36 16.99 8.72
C LYS A 63 -18.28 18.50 8.45
N ASN A 64 -17.23 18.95 7.76
CA ASN A 64 -16.96 20.39 7.54
C ASN A 64 -17.06 20.80 6.07
N PHE A 65 -16.93 19.85 5.15
CA PHE A 65 -17.01 20.05 3.71
C PHE A 65 -17.79 18.90 3.07
N PRO A 66 -19.00 19.10 2.53
CA PRO A 66 -19.82 18.04 1.95
C PRO A 66 -19.13 17.41 0.74
N ILE A 67 -18.72 16.13 0.85
CA ILE A 67 -17.97 15.42 -0.20
C ILE A 67 -18.75 15.21 -1.50
N ASN A 68 -20.07 15.32 -1.47
CA ASN A 68 -20.91 15.27 -2.67
C ASN A 68 -20.70 16.47 -3.63
N GLN A 69 -19.97 17.50 -3.20
CA GLN A 69 -19.56 18.64 -4.04
C GLN A 69 -18.26 18.37 -4.82
N LEU A 70 -17.58 17.24 -4.57
CA LEU A 70 -16.35 16.90 -5.26
C LEU A 70 -16.60 16.55 -6.72
N SER A 71 -15.76 17.10 -7.60
CA SER A 71 -15.76 16.80 -9.04
C SER A 71 -15.00 15.51 -9.35
N SER A 72 -13.92 15.24 -8.60
CA SER A 72 -13.13 13.99 -8.70
C SER A 72 -12.26 13.80 -7.47
N ILE A 73 -11.77 12.55 -7.30
CA ILE A 73 -10.84 12.14 -6.26
C ILE A 73 -9.65 11.46 -6.94
N GLY A 74 -8.44 11.91 -6.62
CA GLY A 74 -7.19 11.22 -6.93
C GLY A 74 -6.74 10.35 -5.76
N ILE A 75 -6.04 9.24 -6.06
CA ILE A 75 -5.53 8.33 -5.04
C ILE A 75 -4.03 8.14 -5.27
N THR A 76 -3.24 8.29 -4.22
CA THR A 76 -1.86 7.83 -4.14
C THR A 76 -1.70 6.81 -3.00
N ASN A 77 -0.74 5.91 -3.12
CA ASN A 77 -0.57 4.77 -2.23
C ASN A 77 0.87 4.59 -1.76
N GLN A 78 1.06 3.67 -0.82
CA GLN A 78 2.40 3.14 -0.48
C GLN A 78 2.88 2.24 -1.63
N ARG A 79 3.73 2.75 -2.51
CA ARG A 79 4.32 1.94 -3.58
C ARG A 79 5.09 0.76 -2.98
N GLU A 80 5.08 -0.38 -3.65
CA GLU A 80 5.77 -1.64 -3.31
C GLU A 80 5.29 -2.33 -2.02
N THR A 81 4.40 -1.73 -1.25
CA THR A 81 3.71 -2.45 -0.16
C THR A 81 2.79 -3.49 -0.78
N THR A 82 2.93 -4.74 -0.36
CA THR A 82 2.29 -5.89 -1.01
C THR A 82 1.23 -6.51 -0.11
N LEU A 83 0.03 -6.67 -0.66
CA LEU A 83 -1.13 -7.25 0.00
C LEU A 83 -1.71 -8.39 -0.86
N ALA A 84 -2.13 -9.49 -0.21
CA ALA A 84 -2.96 -10.53 -0.80
C ALA A 84 -4.32 -10.58 -0.09
N TRP A 85 -5.41 -10.66 -0.86
CA TRP A 85 -6.77 -10.78 -0.32
C TRP A 85 -7.60 -11.80 -1.11
N SER A 86 -8.63 -12.33 -0.47
CA SER A 86 -9.60 -13.21 -1.11
C SER A 86 -10.51 -12.41 -2.06
N LYS A 87 -10.52 -12.76 -3.33
CA LYS A 87 -11.38 -12.10 -4.33
C LYS A 87 -12.88 -12.31 -4.03
N SER A 88 -13.24 -13.44 -3.43
CA SER A 88 -14.63 -13.79 -3.14
C SER A 88 -15.19 -13.12 -1.89
N THR A 89 -14.35 -12.90 -0.86
CA THR A 89 -14.78 -12.33 0.43
C THR A 89 -14.31 -10.90 0.65
N GLY A 90 -13.26 -10.46 -0.05
CA GLY A 90 -12.58 -9.19 0.20
C GLY A 90 -11.64 -9.21 1.41
N GLU A 91 -11.57 -10.33 2.14
CA GLU A 91 -10.76 -10.45 3.35
C GLU A 91 -9.26 -10.53 3.02
N PRO A 92 -8.40 -9.81 3.76
CA PRO A 92 -6.95 -9.97 3.63
C PRO A 92 -6.52 -11.37 4.08
N LEU A 93 -5.60 -11.97 3.34
CA LEU A 93 -5.06 -13.30 3.63
C LEU A 93 -3.81 -13.24 4.52
N HIS A 94 -3.22 -12.08 4.69
CA HIS A 94 -2.07 -11.79 5.52
C HIS A 94 -1.97 -10.28 5.74
N ASN A 95 -1.23 -9.83 6.74
CA ASN A 95 -0.84 -8.44 6.86
C ASN A 95 -0.09 -7.97 5.60
N ALA A 96 -0.25 -6.71 5.24
CA ALA A 96 0.48 -6.11 4.13
C ALA A 96 1.99 -6.06 4.46
N LEU A 97 2.82 -6.59 3.57
CA LEU A 97 4.28 -6.50 3.67
C LEU A 97 4.71 -5.12 3.18
N VAL A 98 5.18 -4.27 4.10
CA VAL A 98 5.55 -2.89 3.78
C VAL A 98 6.82 -2.87 2.91
N TRP A 99 7.01 -1.85 2.10
CA TRP A 99 8.17 -1.67 1.24
C TRP A 99 9.52 -1.71 1.98
N GLN A 100 9.52 -1.37 3.28
CA GLN A 100 10.68 -1.40 4.18
C GLN A 100 11.03 -2.81 4.67
N ASP A 101 10.13 -3.79 4.47
CA ASP A 101 10.32 -5.17 4.92
C ASP A 101 11.47 -5.85 4.17
N THR A 102 12.40 -6.43 4.92
CA THR A 102 13.61 -7.06 4.36
C THR A 102 13.64 -8.59 4.52
N ARG A 103 12.54 -9.21 5.01
CA ARG A 103 12.46 -10.68 5.20
C ARG A 103 12.68 -11.49 3.92
N THR A 104 12.59 -10.86 2.77
CA THR A 104 12.70 -11.50 1.45
C THR A 104 14.11 -11.48 0.88
N GLN A 105 15.14 -11.19 1.69
CA GLN A 105 16.53 -11.09 1.20
C GLN A 105 17.01 -12.38 0.53
N ASP A 106 16.74 -13.55 1.14
CA ASP A 106 17.12 -14.85 0.57
C ASP A 106 16.47 -15.09 -0.80
N ILE A 107 15.21 -14.67 -0.98
CA ILE A 107 14.51 -14.75 -2.27
C ILE A 107 15.17 -13.82 -3.29
N CYS A 108 15.58 -12.63 -2.89
CA CYS A 108 16.30 -11.72 -3.79
C CYS A 108 17.63 -12.31 -4.24
N ASP A 109 18.36 -12.97 -3.35
CA ASP A 109 19.64 -13.59 -3.66
C ASP A 109 19.48 -14.83 -4.55
N GLU A 110 18.40 -15.62 -4.35
CA GLU A 110 18.00 -16.69 -5.26
C GLU A 110 17.69 -16.15 -6.67
N LEU A 111 16.85 -15.09 -6.78
CA LEU A 111 16.47 -14.50 -8.06
C LEU A 111 17.66 -13.93 -8.85
N LYS A 112 18.66 -13.34 -8.17
CA LYS A 112 19.89 -12.84 -8.80
C LYS A 112 20.74 -13.94 -9.47
N GLN A 113 20.62 -15.19 -9.03
CA GLN A 113 21.34 -16.32 -9.60
C GLN A 113 20.70 -16.84 -10.90
N LEU A 114 19.47 -16.41 -11.22
CA LEU A 114 18.77 -16.81 -12.43
C LEU A 114 19.12 -15.84 -13.57
N ASN A 115 20.04 -16.27 -14.46
CA ASN A 115 20.56 -15.44 -15.56
C ASN A 115 19.46 -14.84 -16.45
N GLU A 116 18.42 -15.62 -16.79
CA GLU A 116 17.29 -15.16 -17.60
C GLU A 116 16.53 -14.01 -16.93
N LEU A 117 16.32 -14.06 -15.61
CA LEU A 117 15.67 -12.99 -14.85
C LEU A 117 16.56 -11.76 -14.76
N SER A 118 17.87 -11.89 -14.60
CA SER A 118 18.82 -10.76 -14.60
C SER A 118 18.73 -9.95 -15.89
N GLU A 119 18.60 -10.62 -17.03
CA GLU A 119 18.47 -9.96 -18.33
C GLU A 119 17.11 -9.21 -18.46
N GLU A 120 16.01 -9.81 -18.02
CA GLU A 120 14.71 -9.16 -18.01
C GLU A 120 14.65 -7.98 -17.04
N PHE A 121 15.21 -8.11 -15.83
CA PHE A 121 15.28 -7.00 -14.87
C PHE A 121 16.14 -5.84 -15.37
N SER A 122 17.20 -6.11 -16.14
CA SER A 122 18.03 -5.04 -16.72
C SER A 122 17.24 -4.10 -17.62
N LYS A 123 16.20 -4.61 -18.29
CA LYS A 123 15.30 -3.81 -19.14
C LYS A 123 14.43 -2.83 -18.34
N THR A 124 14.17 -3.11 -17.08
CA THR A 124 13.39 -2.22 -16.19
C THR A 124 14.22 -1.10 -15.60
N GLY A 125 15.55 -1.22 -15.60
CA GLY A 125 16.48 -0.31 -14.91
C GLY A 125 16.44 -0.43 -13.38
N LEU A 126 15.72 -1.42 -12.81
CA LEU A 126 15.56 -1.61 -11.37
C LEU A 126 16.40 -2.80 -10.88
N PRO A 127 17.03 -2.71 -9.70
CA PRO A 127 17.75 -3.84 -9.11
C PRO A 127 16.77 -4.88 -8.53
N ILE A 128 17.22 -6.13 -8.41
CA ILE A 128 16.54 -7.13 -7.60
C ILE A 128 16.83 -6.84 -6.13
N ALA A 129 15.84 -6.34 -5.41
CA ALA A 129 15.95 -5.92 -4.01
C ALA A 129 14.66 -6.17 -3.24
N THR A 130 14.77 -6.29 -1.91
CA THR A 130 13.63 -6.48 -0.99
C THR A 130 12.61 -5.34 -1.04
N TYR A 131 13.03 -4.17 -1.49
CA TYR A 131 12.16 -3.01 -1.68
C TYR A 131 10.99 -3.32 -2.64
N PHE A 132 11.23 -4.05 -3.73
CA PHE A 132 10.25 -4.28 -4.78
C PHE A 132 9.28 -5.43 -4.49
N SER A 133 8.09 -5.36 -5.10
CA SER A 133 6.96 -6.24 -4.79
C SER A 133 7.19 -7.71 -5.14
N ILE A 134 8.04 -8.01 -6.15
CA ILE A 134 8.21 -9.38 -6.65
C ILE A 134 8.64 -10.37 -5.57
N SER A 135 9.63 -9.98 -4.75
CA SER A 135 10.13 -10.85 -3.67
C SER A 135 9.08 -11.06 -2.58
N LYS A 136 8.26 -10.03 -2.28
CA LYS A 136 7.16 -10.11 -1.31
C LYS A 136 6.02 -11.00 -1.80
N ILE A 137 5.68 -10.90 -3.09
CA ILE A 137 4.70 -11.79 -3.72
C ILE A 137 5.16 -13.25 -3.62
N LEU A 138 6.42 -13.53 -3.96
CA LEU A 138 6.98 -14.88 -3.85
C LEU A 138 6.99 -15.38 -2.41
N TRP A 139 7.31 -14.50 -1.46
CA TRP A 139 7.28 -14.86 -0.05
C TRP A 139 5.87 -15.24 0.41
N LEU A 140 4.86 -14.44 0.09
CA LEU A 140 3.45 -14.73 0.40
C LEU A 140 3.03 -16.07 -0.20
N LEU A 141 3.37 -16.35 -1.45
CA LEU A 141 3.07 -17.59 -2.15
C LEU A 141 3.77 -18.82 -1.53
N ARG A 142 4.94 -18.65 -0.92
CA ARG A 142 5.72 -19.73 -0.31
C ARG A 142 5.35 -19.99 1.16
N ASN A 143 4.95 -18.96 1.89
CA ASN A 143 4.87 -19.00 3.36
C ASN A 143 3.46 -18.85 3.92
N VAL A 144 2.49 -18.34 3.15
CA VAL A 144 1.11 -18.11 3.63
C VAL A 144 0.16 -19.16 3.06
N LYS A 145 -0.31 -20.07 3.92
CA LYS A 145 -1.20 -21.20 3.51
C LYS A 145 -2.49 -20.71 2.85
N GLU A 146 -3.06 -19.64 3.35
CA GLU A 146 -4.29 -19.02 2.83
C GLU A 146 -4.09 -18.54 1.39
N VAL A 147 -2.92 -17.97 1.07
CA VAL A 147 -2.55 -17.54 -0.29
C VAL A 147 -2.32 -18.77 -1.19
N GLN A 148 -1.68 -19.82 -0.68
CA GLN A 148 -1.46 -21.07 -1.42
C GLN A 148 -2.78 -21.75 -1.81
N ASN A 149 -3.76 -21.74 -0.90
CA ASN A 149 -5.06 -22.39 -1.09
C ASN A 149 -6.05 -21.58 -1.93
N SER A 150 -5.76 -20.30 -2.21
CA SER A 150 -6.63 -19.39 -2.97
C SER A 150 -6.37 -19.37 -4.47
N ARG A 151 -5.52 -20.28 -4.97
CA ARG A 151 -5.18 -20.43 -6.41
C ARG A 151 -6.19 -21.21 -7.19
#